data_da36e128c4faad1150153b371fe885d7
#
_entry.id   da36e128c4faad1150153b371fe885d7
#
_cell.length_a   1.000
_cell.length_b   1.000
_cell.length_c   1.000
_cell.angle_alpha   90.00
_cell.angle_beta   90.00
_cell.angle_gamma   90.00
#
_symmetry.space_group_name_H-M   'P 1'
#
loop_
_entity.id
_entity.type
_entity.pdbx_description
1 polymer ?
#
loop_
_entity_poly.entity_id
_entity_poly.type
_entity_poly.pdbx_seq_one_letter_code
_entity_poly.pdbx_strand_id
1 'polypeptide(L)'
;LCFLSFLALTYVLVQKLRLGTAVLTVVWITAFAARDLYILPQFTKTAIVASMCGCLLFVWALFEQNRRKCCVLGALLAITGCLVRRDAFFMAIAFSSVLVVYHIVICFKQKQMKLYEFFLKIAVPGIVFIVTIFLFNIVNALTYTANPDYTEYYTFTKIRSQILDYTWCDYENLRDELTAIGVSENDYQMIQPEPNMIGQ
;
A
#
# COMPACT_ATOMS: atom_id res chain seq x y z
N LEU A 1 2.87 -6.54 10.49
CA LEU A 1 1.85 -5.94 9.63
C LEU A 1 1.34 -6.95 8.60
N CYS A 2 2.22 -7.60 7.82
CA CYS A 2 1.83 -8.61 6.82
C CYS A 2 0.96 -9.72 7.41
N PHE A 3 1.32 -10.27 8.55
CA PHE A 3 0.53 -11.31 9.22
C PHE A 3 -0.92 -10.87 9.51
N LEU A 4 -1.09 -9.66 10.06
CA LEU A 4 -2.43 -9.10 10.31
C LEU A 4 -3.21 -8.88 9.01
N SER A 5 -2.53 -8.48 7.95
CA SER A 5 -3.13 -8.29 6.62
C SER A 5 -3.65 -9.61 6.07
N PHE A 6 -2.88 -10.68 6.17
CA PHE A 6 -3.32 -12.01 5.74
C PHE A 6 -4.44 -12.58 6.60
N LEU A 7 -4.45 -12.33 7.90
CA LEU A 7 -5.58 -12.69 8.75
C LEU A 7 -6.87 -11.97 8.33
N ALA A 8 -6.78 -10.67 8.04
CA ALA A 8 -7.91 -9.89 7.54
C ALA A 8 -8.44 -10.45 6.21
N LEU A 9 -7.53 -10.74 5.26
CA LEU A 9 -7.88 -11.33 3.97
C LEU A 9 -8.53 -12.71 4.15
N THR A 10 -7.92 -13.58 4.95
CA THR A 10 -8.45 -14.92 5.25
C THR A 10 -9.86 -14.82 5.82
N TYR A 11 -10.07 -13.91 6.77
CA TYR A 11 -11.37 -13.70 7.38
C TYR A 11 -12.43 -13.32 6.33
N VAL A 12 -12.15 -12.38 5.44
CA VAL A 12 -13.07 -11.99 4.36
C VAL A 12 -13.37 -13.15 3.42
N LEU A 13 -12.33 -13.90 3.01
CA LEU A 13 -12.48 -15.04 2.09
C LEU A 13 -13.32 -16.15 2.68
N VAL A 14 -13.09 -16.51 3.95
CA VAL A 14 -13.87 -17.55 4.65
C VAL A 14 -15.35 -17.15 4.79
N GLN A 15 -15.64 -15.85 4.93
CA GLN A 15 -17.03 -15.37 5.01
C GLN A 15 -17.76 -15.40 3.65
N LYS A 16 -17.03 -15.32 2.53
CA LYS A 16 -17.62 -15.21 1.18
C LYS A 16 -17.49 -16.46 0.33
N LEU A 17 -16.50 -17.30 0.59
CA LEU A 17 -16.22 -18.52 -0.17
C LEU A 17 -16.51 -19.77 0.67
N ARG A 18 -16.66 -20.91 0.02
CA ARG A 18 -16.65 -22.21 0.71
C ARG A 18 -15.30 -22.40 1.38
N LEU A 19 -15.28 -22.98 2.57
CA LEU A 19 -14.07 -23.12 3.41
C LEU A 19 -12.88 -23.71 2.62
N GLY A 20 -13.10 -24.78 1.85
CA GLY A 20 -12.03 -25.39 1.04
C GLY A 20 -11.44 -24.43 0.00
N THR A 21 -12.28 -23.69 -0.71
CA THR A 21 -11.83 -22.69 -1.70
C THR A 21 -11.11 -21.55 -1.01
N ALA A 22 -11.60 -21.06 0.13
CA ALA A 22 -10.94 -20.00 0.89
C ALA A 22 -9.55 -20.42 1.35
N VAL A 23 -9.42 -21.64 1.92
CA VAL A 23 -8.13 -22.19 2.37
C VAL A 23 -7.15 -22.33 1.20
N LEU A 24 -7.58 -22.91 0.09
CA LEU A 24 -6.74 -23.05 -1.10
C LEU A 24 -6.26 -21.69 -1.62
N THR A 25 -7.15 -20.69 -1.67
CA THR A 25 -6.79 -19.33 -2.12
C THR A 25 -5.77 -18.70 -1.19
N VAL A 26 -5.95 -18.81 0.13
CA VAL A 26 -5.01 -18.26 1.12
C VAL A 26 -3.66 -18.97 1.03
N VAL A 27 -3.64 -20.30 0.94
CA VAL A 27 -2.40 -21.08 0.79
C VAL A 27 -1.66 -20.65 -0.47
N TRP A 28 -2.38 -20.53 -1.59
CA TRP A 28 -1.79 -20.12 -2.86
C TRP A 28 -1.20 -18.70 -2.81
N ILE A 29 -1.96 -17.72 -2.30
CA ILE A 29 -1.48 -16.34 -2.14
C ILE A 29 -0.28 -16.30 -1.19
N THR A 30 -0.33 -17.03 -0.07
CA THR A 30 0.76 -17.06 0.91
C THR A 30 2.01 -17.68 0.31
N ALA A 31 1.89 -18.79 -0.42
CA ALA A 31 3.02 -19.43 -1.08
C ALA A 31 3.69 -18.52 -2.13
N PHE A 32 2.88 -17.82 -2.93
CA PHE A 32 3.39 -16.88 -3.93
C PHE A 32 4.06 -15.65 -3.30
N ALA A 33 3.46 -15.13 -2.23
CA ALA A 33 3.92 -13.91 -1.58
C ALA A 33 4.98 -14.17 -0.49
N ALA A 34 5.19 -15.44 -0.06
CA ALA A 34 6.02 -15.77 1.09
C ALA A 34 7.48 -15.28 0.93
N ARG A 35 8.07 -15.51 -0.24
CA ARG A 35 9.45 -15.07 -0.52
C ARG A 35 9.56 -13.54 -0.37
N ASP A 36 8.69 -12.81 -1.00
CA ASP A 36 8.77 -11.36 -1.12
C ASP A 36 8.35 -10.62 0.15
N LEU A 37 7.49 -11.21 0.96
CA LEU A 37 6.93 -10.56 2.15
C LEU A 37 7.63 -10.96 3.45
N TYR A 38 8.19 -12.18 3.52
CA TYR A 38 8.78 -12.72 4.74
C TYR A 38 10.29 -12.91 4.64
N ILE A 39 10.83 -13.26 3.47
CA ILE A 39 12.26 -13.49 3.28
C ILE A 39 12.98 -12.21 2.85
N LEU A 40 12.36 -11.44 1.94
CA LEU A 40 12.90 -10.16 1.45
C LEU A 40 11.91 -9.03 1.75
N PRO A 41 11.67 -8.69 3.03
CA PRO A 41 10.70 -7.70 3.40
C PRO A 41 11.10 -6.32 2.87
N GLN A 42 10.25 -5.76 2.02
CA GLN A 42 10.39 -4.39 1.53
C GLN A 42 9.21 -3.55 2.05
N PHE A 43 9.51 -2.33 2.46
CA PHE A 43 8.48 -1.39 2.95
C PHE A 43 7.33 -1.21 1.95
N THR A 44 7.64 -1.12 0.66
CA THR A 44 6.64 -0.99 -0.40
C THR A 44 5.69 -2.17 -0.47
N LYS A 45 6.23 -3.40 -0.49
CA LYS A 45 5.43 -4.63 -0.57
C LYS A 45 4.55 -4.79 0.68
N THR A 46 5.11 -4.53 1.85
CA THR A 46 4.37 -4.54 3.12
C THR A 46 3.25 -3.50 3.13
N ALA A 47 3.51 -2.28 2.64
CA ALA A 47 2.52 -1.22 2.54
C ALA A 47 1.38 -1.57 1.57
N ILE A 48 1.70 -2.14 0.40
CA ILE A 48 0.71 -2.59 -0.59
C ILE A 48 -0.21 -3.64 0.02
N VAL A 49 0.35 -4.68 0.64
CA VAL A 49 -0.45 -5.76 1.25
C VAL A 49 -1.32 -5.24 2.37
N ALA A 50 -0.78 -4.39 3.26
CA ALA A 50 -1.54 -3.80 4.34
C ALA A 50 -2.69 -2.92 3.84
N SER A 51 -2.41 -2.05 2.87
CA SER A 51 -3.42 -1.17 2.26
C SER A 51 -4.51 -1.97 1.55
N MET A 52 -4.13 -2.94 0.70
CA MET A 52 -5.09 -3.77 -0.04
C MET A 52 -5.98 -4.59 0.87
N CYS A 53 -5.40 -5.34 1.81
CA CYS A 53 -6.18 -6.15 2.74
C CYS A 53 -7.04 -5.29 3.68
N GLY A 54 -6.51 -4.13 4.13
CA GLY A 54 -7.26 -3.18 4.93
C GLY A 54 -8.45 -2.60 4.18
N CYS A 55 -8.26 -2.13 2.95
CA CYS A 55 -9.34 -1.62 2.09
C CYS A 55 -10.37 -2.71 1.78
N LEU A 56 -9.96 -3.94 1.47
CA LEU A 56 -10.87 -5.06 1.22
C LEU A 56 -11.72 -5.38 2.45
N LEU A 57 -11.12 -5.45 3.64
CA LEU A 57 -11.83 -5.68 4.89
C LEU A 57 -12.80 -4.54 5.19
N PHE A 58 -12.37 -3.29 4.99
CA PHE A 58 -13.19 -2.11 5.17
C PHE A 58 -14.41 -2.12 4.23
N VAL A 59 -14.18 -2.28 2.92
CA VAL A 59 -15.25 -2.32 1.92
C VAL A 59 -16.23 -3.46 2.21
N TRP A 60 -15.71 -4.66 2.48
CA TRP A 60 -16.57 -5.79 2.84
C TRP A 60 -17.45 -5.47 4.06
N ALA A 61 -16.85 -4.89 5.11
CA ALA A 61 -17.56 -4.56 6.34
C ALA A 61 -18.61 -3.45 6.19
N LEU A 62 -18.44 -2.55 5.20
CA LEU A 62 -19.44 -1.51 4.88
C LEU A 62 -20.76 -2.11 4.35
N PHE A 63 -20.66 -3.18 3.56
CA PHE A 63 -21.82 -3.80 2.93
C PHE A 63 -22.44 -4.93 3.78
N GLU A 64 -21.76 -5.39 4.82
CA GLU A 64 -22.22 -6.44 5.71
C GLU A 64 -22.86 -5.87 6.98
N GLN A 65 -23.98 -6.45 7.39
CA GLN A 65 -24.67 -5.97 8.59
C GLN A 65 -23.88 -6.26 9.87
N ASN A 66 -23.88 -5.29 10.79
CA ASN A 66 -23.33 -5.41 12.15
C ASN A 66 -21.82 -5.74 12.25
N ARG A 67 -21.00 -5.33 11.27
CA ARG A 67 -19.55 -5.59 11.22
C ARG A 67 -18.69 -4.35 11.52
N ARG A 68 -19.17 -3.46 12.42
CA ARG A 68 -18.47 -2.19 12.77
C ARG A 68 -17.01 -2.41 13.20
N LYS A 69 -16.72 -3.46 13.98
CA LYS A 69 -15.36 -3.79 14.42
C LYS A 69 -14.44 -4.11 13.24
N CYS A 70 -14.94 -4.85 12.25
CA CYS A 70 -14.18 -5.15 11.04
C CYS A 70 -13.94 -3.89 10.18
N CYS A 71 -14.90 -2.98 10.14
CA CYS A 71 -14.76 -1.69 9.46
C CYS A 71 -13.62 -0.86 10.09
N VAL A 72 -13.61 -0.73 11.42
CA VAL A 72 -12.54 -0.03 12.15
C VAL A 72 -11.19 -0.70 11.95
N LEU A 73 -11.13 -2.04 12.07
CA LEU A 73 -9.88 -2.78 11.87
C LEU A 73 -9.35 -2.63 10.44
N GLY A 74 -10.23 -2.72 9.44
CA GLY A 74 -9.88 -2.50 8.03
C GLY A 74 -9.35 -1.09 7.79
N ALA A 75 -10.00 -0.07 8.37
CA ALA A 75 -9.55 1.31 8.29
C ALA A 75 -8.17 1.50 8.93
N LEU A 76 -7.95 0.98 10.13
CA LEU A 76 -6.65 1.06 10.83
C LEU A 76 -5.55 0.39 10.01
N LEU A 77 -5.82 -0.78 9.45
CA LEU A 77 -4.84 -1.51 8.64
C LEU A 77 -4.51 -0.75 7.34
N ALA A 78 -5.50 -0.16 6.69
CA ALA A 78 -5.28 0.65 5.49
C ALA A 78 -4.51 1.95 5.80
N ILE A 79 -4.82 2.61 6.91
CA ILE A 79 -4.10 3.81 7.37
C ILE A 79 -2.64 3.47 7.68
N THR A 80 -2.36 2.35 8.37
CA THR A 80 -0.97 1.94 8.62
C THR A 80 -0.21 1.68 7.33
N GLY A 81 -0.83 1.07 6.33
CA GLY A 81 -0.24 0.92 5.00
C GLY A 81 0.05 2.27 4.32
N CYS A 82 -0.87 3.22 4.44
CA CYS A 82 -0.70 4.60 3.95
C CYS A 82 0.48 5.33 4.62
N LEU A 83 0.65 5.16 5.94
CA LEU A 83 1.76 5.77 6.68
C LEU A 83 3.12 5.18 6.30
N VAL A 84 3.16 3.89 5.93
CA VAL A 84 4.40 3.25 5.45
C VAL A 84 4.74 3.71 4.04
N ARG A 85 3.78 3.72 3.11
CA ARG A 85 3.98 4.22 1.74
C ARG A 85 2.67 4.72 1.12
N ARG A 86 2.59 6.01 0.95
CA ARG A 86 1.38 6.70 0.44
C ARG A 86 0.96 6.23 -0.95
N ASP A 87 1.91 6.04 -1.87
CA ASP A 87 1.61 5.64 -3.25
C ASP A 87 0.96 4.26 -3.33
N ALA A 88 1.41 3.31 -2.50
CA ALA A 88 0.83 1.99 -2.38
C ALA A 88 -0.64 2.04 -1.92
N PHE A 89 -0.96 2.97 -1.03
CA PHE A 89 -2.32 3.17 -0.57
C PHE A 89 -3.24 3.75 -1.65
N PHE A 90 -2.77 4.70 -2.47
CA PHE A 90 -3.55 5.22 -3.59
C PHE A 90 -3.88 4.14 -4.63
N MET A 91 -2.95 3.23 -4.89
CA MET A 91 -3.22 2.05 -5.72
C MET A 91 -4.31 1.17 -5.10
N ALA A 92 -4.23 0.90 -3.79
CA ALA A 92 -5.23 0.09 -3.09
C ALA A 92 -6.63 0.74 -3.13
N ILE A 93 -6.73 2.06 -2.98
CA ILE A 93 -8.00 2.79 -3.12
C ILE A 93 -8.54 2.65 -4.55
N ALA A 94 -7.71 2.83 -5.57
CA ALA A 94 -8.15 2.73 -6.95
C ALA A 94 -8.79 1.35 -7.25
N PHE A 95 -8.16 0.26 -6.83
CA PHE A 95 -8.73 -1.09 -6.97
C PHE A 95 -9.99 -1.28 -6.12
N SER A 96 -9.99 -0.80 -4.88
CA SER A 96 -11.12 -0.96 -3.97
C SER A 96 -12.32 -0.14 -4.40
N SER A 97 -12.13 1.01 -5.05
CA SER A 97 -13.21 1.85 -5.56
C SER A 97 -14.07 1.13 -6.60
N VAL A 98 -13.45 0.29 -7.43
CA VAL A 98 -14.18 -0.54 -8.41
C VAL A 98 -15.13 -1.50 -7.69
N LEU A 99 -14.68 -2.14 -6.61
CA LEU A 99 -15.52 -3.03 -5.79
C LEU A 99 -16.67 -2.27 -5.11
N VAL A 100 -16.39 -1.07 -4.60
CA VAL A 100 -17.41 -0.23 -3.99
C VAL A 100 -18.49 0.12 -5.01
N VAL A 101 -18.11 0.62 -6.19
CA VAL A 101 -19.04 0.96 -7.26
C VAL A 101 -19.86 -0.28 -7.67
N TYR A 102 -19.22 -1.42 -7.86
CA TYR A 102 -19.91 -2.67 -8.20
C TYR A 102 -20.98 -3.05 -7.15
N HIS A 103 -20.63 -3.03 -5.87
CA HIS A 103 -21.57 -3.34 -4.80
C HIS A 103 -22.71 -2.31 -4.70
N ILE A 104 -22.43 -1.01 -4.87
CA ILE A 104 -23.42 0.04 -4.90
C ILE A 104 -24.44 -0.22 -6.02
N VAL A 105 -23.95 -0.50 -7.24
CA VAL A 105 -24.84 -0.76 -8.40
C VAL A 105 -25.73 -1.98 -8.13
N ILE A 106 -25.20 -3.05 -7.55
CA ILE A 106 -25.99 -4.24 -7.21
C ILE A 106 -27.06 -3.90 -6.16
N CYS A 107 -26.68 -3.23 -5.07
CA CYS A 107 -27.61 -2.85 -4.01
C CYS A 107 -28.78 -2.00 -4.52
N PHE A 108 -28.52 -1.05 -5.42
CA PHE A 108 -29.56 -0.24 -6.03
C PHE A 108 -30.43 -1.03 -7.03
N LYS A 109 -29.82 -1.88 -7.87
CA LYS A 109 -30.58 -2.75 -8.80
C LYS A 109 -31.52 -3.69 -8.07
N GLN A 110 -31.08 -4.26 -6.96
CA GLN A 110 -31.86 -5.22 -6.17
C GLN A 110 -32.85 -4.54 -5.20
N LYS A 111 -32.92 -3.21 -5.17
CA LYS A 111 -33.72 -2.43 -4.23
C LYS A 111 -33.51 -2.82 -2.75
N GLN A 112 -32.32 -3.32 -2.44
CA GLN A 112 -32.00 -3.79 -1.09
C GLN A 112 -31.67 -2.67 -0.11
N MET A 113 -31.47 -1.44 -0.62
CA MET A 113 -31.01 -0.32 0.19
C MET A 113 -31.77 0.97 -0.20
N LYS A 114 -32.33 1.65 0.79
CA LYS A 114 -32.90 2.99 0.61
C LYS A 114 -31.78 4.03 0.57
N LEU A 115 -32.00 5.14 -0.12
CA LEU A 115 -31.03 6.24 -0.25
C LEU A 115 -30.49 6.73 1.12
N TYR A 116 -31.37 6.86 2.11
CA TYR A 116 -31.00 7.24 3.47
C TYR A 116 -30.06 6.22 4.15
N GLU A 117 -30.33 4.92 3.99
CA GLU A 117 -29.48 3.87 4.53
C GLU A 117 -28.11 3.83 3.85
N PHE A 118 -28.05 4.09 2.55
CA PHE A 118 -26.81 4.25 1.81
C PHE A 118 -25.94 5.36 2.42
N PHE A 119 -26.53 6.53 2.66
CA PHE A 119 -25.80 7.64 3.27
C PHE A 119 -25.23 7.29 4.64
N LEU A 120 -26.03 6.74 5.54
CA LEU A 120 -25.59 6.44 6.91
C LEU A 120 -24.61 5.26 7.00
N LYS A 121 -24.83 4.21 6.21
CA LYS A 121 -24.06 2.98 6.33
C LYS A 121 -22.79 2.97 5.49
N ILE A 122 -22.77 3.67 4.36
CA ILE A 122 -21.66 3.63 3.40
C ILE A 122 -20.99 4.99 3.24
N ALA A 123 -21.76 6.04 2.92
CA ALA A 123 -21.16 7.33 2.61
C ALA A 123 -20.49 7.97 3.83
N VAL A 124 -21.15 7.98 5.00
CA VAL A 124 -20.56 8.57 6.21
C VAL A 124 -19.27 7.87 6.66
N PRO A 125 -19.20 6.52 6.82
CA PRO A 125 -17.96 5.86 7.15
C PRO A 125 -16.87 6.05 6.08
N GLY A 126 -17.23 6.05 4.80
CA GLY A 126 -16.32 6.30 3.69
C GLY A 126 -15.71 7.71 3.75
N ILE A 127 -16.54 8.74 3.98
CA ILE A 127 -16.09 10.13 4.13
C ILE A 127 -15.19 10.26 5.36
N VAL A 128 -15.59 9.70 6.50
CA VAL A 128 -14.77 9.72 7.73
C VAL A 128 -13.42 9.08 7.48
N PHE A 129 -13.38 7.95 6.78
CA PHE A 129 -12.13 7.26 6.43
C PHE A 129 -11.22 8.14 5.57
N ILE A 130 -11.76 8.76 4.50
CA ILE A 130 -11.00 9.65 3.61
C ILE A 130 -10.49 10.89 4.37
N VAL A 131 -11.34 11.52 5.17
CA VAL A 131 -10.96 12.70 5.98
C VAL A 131 -9.85 12.34 6.97
N THR A 132 -9.95 11.18 7.62
CA THR A 132 -8.93 10.71 8.56
C THR A 132 -7.57 10.55 7.87
N ILE A 133 -7.54 9.94 6.69
CA ILE A 133 -6.31 9.79 5.91
C ILE A 133 -5.74 11.15 5.50
N PHE A 134 -6.60 12.07 5.05
CA PHE A 134 -6.17 13.41 4.67
C PHE A 134 -5.55 14.16 5.85
N LEU A 135 -6.17 14.08 7.04
CA LEU A 135 -5.62 14.67 8.27
C LEU A 135 -4.27 14.06 8.64
N PHE A 136 -4.12 12.74 8.59
CA PHE A 136 -2.83 12.09 8.84
C PHE A 136 -1.76 12.53 7.85
N ASN A 137 -2.09 12.70 6.57
CA ASN A 137 -1.15 13.20 5.58
C ASN A 137 -0.73 14.65 5.84
N ILE A 138 -1.67 15.50 6.28
CA ILE A 138 -1.34 16.90 6.67
C ILE A 138 -0.41 16.89 7.89
N VAL A 139 -0.75 16.16 8.95
CA VAL A 139 0.08 16.07 10.14
C VAL A 139 1.48 15.57 9.81
N ASN A 140 1.56 14.53 8.98
CA ASN A 140 2.84 13.98 8.52
C ASN A 140 3.65 15.05 7.75
N ALA A 141 3.04 15.74 6.79
CA ALA A 141 3.70 16.81 6.03
C ALA A 141 4.19 17.93 6.94
N LEU A 142 3.36 18.41 7.87
CA LEU A 142 3.72 19.45 8.81
C LEU A 142 4.88 19.03 9.74
N THR A 143 4.88 17.78 10.21
CA THR A 143 5.97 17.26 11.07
C THR A 143 7.29 17.23 10.32
N TYR A 144 7.28 16.82 9.05
CA TYR A 144 8.52 16.78 8.26
C TYR A 144 9.01 18.13 7.78
N THR A 145 8.11 19.09 7.51
CA THR A 145 8.51 20.45 7.12
C THR A 145 8.93 21.34 8.29
N ALA A 146 8.52 20.99 9.51
CA ALA A 146 8.86 21.74 10.71
C ALA A 146 10.35 21.64 11.12
N ASN A 147 11.05 20.60 10.66
CA ASN A 147 12.46 20.38 10.97
C ASN A 147 13.31 20.48 9.70
N PRO A 148 14.25 21.43 9.59
CA PRO A 148 15.11 21.61 8.41
C PRO A 148 15.96 20.36 8.10
N ASP A 149 16.41 19.61 9.12
CA ASP A 149 17.20 18.39 8.94
C ASP A 149 16.42 17.32 8.16
N TYR A 150 15.11 17.21 8.38
CA TYR A 150 14.26 16.30 7.61
C TYR A 150 14.09 16.74 6.15
N THR A 151 14.04 18.04 5.90
CA THR A 151 13.93 18.57 4.53
C THR A 151 15.18 18.24 3.73
N GLU A 152 16.35 18.41 4.34
CA GLU A 152 17.64 18.08 3.74
C GLU A 152 17.75 16.55 3.49
N TYR A 153 17.42 15.73 4.48
CA TYR A 153 17.35 14.28 4.34
C TYR A 153 16.41 13.82 3.23
N TYR A 154 15.22 14.44 3.12
CA TYR A 154 14.27 14.13 2.05
C TYR A 154 14.80 14.47 0.67
N THR A 155 15.45 15.60 0.53
CA THR A 155 16.08 16.03 -0.72
C THR A 155 17.20 15.06 -1.12
N PHE A 156 18.05 14.72 -0.18
CA PHE A 156 19.09 13.71 -0.38
C PHE A 156 18.52 12.34 -0.78
N THR A 157 17.52 11.86 -0.05
CA THR A 157 16.89 10.54 -0.33
C THR A 157 16.21 10.54 -1.69
N LYS A 158 15.59 11.65 -2.09
CA LYS A 158 14.96 11.78 -3.41
C LYS A 158 15.99 11.71 -4.53
N ILE A 159 17.09 12.41 -4.41
CA ILE A 159 18.19 12.35 -5.39
C ILE A 159 18.79 10.95 -5.43
N ARG A 160 19.07 10.37 -4.26
CA ARG A 160 19.59 8.99 -4.16
C ARG A 160 18.66 7.98 -4.81
N SER A 161 17.34 8.06 -4.60
CA SER A 161 16.39 7.12 -5.21
C SER A 161 16.34 7.28 -6.74
N GLN A 162 16.46 8.51 -7.24
CA GLN A 162 16.57 8.72 -8.68
C GLN A 162 17.80 8.06 -9.28
N ILE A 163 18.94 8.09 -8.58
CA ILE A 163 20.17 7.43 -9.03
C ILE A 163 20.03 5.89 -8.95
N LEU A 164 19.42 5.36 -7.88
CA LEU A 164 19.34 3.90 -7.64
C LEU A 164 18.20 3.22 -8.44
N ASP A 165 17.14 3.93 -8.76
CA ASP A 165 15.96 3.37 -9.44
C ASP A 165 16.07 3.41 -10.97
N TYR A 166 17.07 4.11 -11.54
CA TYR A 166 17.29 4.15 -12.98
C TYR A 166 18.30 3.12 -13.44
N THR A 167 18.18 2.70 -14.70
CA THR A 167 19.12 1.78 -15.35
C THR A 167 20.51 2.36 -15.31
N TRP A 168 21.43 1.64 -14.69
CA TRP A 168 22.82 2.02 -14.62
C TRP A 168 23.46 1.93 -16.02
N CYS A 169 24.05 3.04 -16.45
CA CYS A 169 24.93 3.05 -17.63
C CYS A 169 26.30 2.55 -17.22
N ASP A 170 27.04 1.96 -18.17
CA ASP A 170 28.44 1.64 -17.93
C ASP A 170 29.26 2.93 -17.64
N TYR A 171 30.19 2.86 -16.70
CA TYR A 171 31.02 4.00 -16.30
C TYR A 171 31.71 4.66 -17.49
N GLU A 172 32.18 3.87 -18.44
CA GLU A 172 32.84 4.34 -19.66
C GLU A 172 32.00 5.32 -20.47
N ASN A 173 30.67 5.14 -20.51
CA ASN A 173 29.76 5.99 -21.23
C ASN A 173 29.52 7.34 -20.55
N LEU A 174 29.79 7.46 -19.26
CA LEU A 174 29.56 8.66 -18.43
C LEU A 174 30.87 9.22 -17.86
N ARG A 175 32.02 8.68 -18.27
CA ARG A 175 33.33 8.96 -17.70
C ARG A 175 33.65 10.47 -17.66
N ASP A 176 33.44 11.14 -18.79
CA ASP A 176 33.78 12.57 -18.90
C ASP A 176 32.88 13.44 -18.00
N GLU A 177 31.60 13.11 -17.93
CA GLU A 177 30.61 13.83 -17.10
C GLU A 177 30.87 13.57 -15.59
N LEU A 178 31.14 12.34 -15.21
CA LEU A 178 31.42 11.94 -13.83
C LEU A 178 32.75 12.53 -13.35
N THR A 179 33.77 12.51 -14.20
CA THR A 179 35.07 13.12 -13.88
C THR A 179 34.94 14.64 -13.71
N ALA A 180 34.10 15.31 -14.51
CA ALA A 180 33.85 16.75 -14.41
C ALA A 180 33.22 17.16 -13.06
N ILE A 181 32.46 16.26 -12.43
CA ILE A 181 31.84 16.48 -11.09
C ILE A 181 32.66 15.83 -9.95
N GLY A 182 33.84 15.31 -10.24
CA GLY A 182 34.75 14.74 -9.24
C GLY A 182 34.42 13.32 -8.76
N VAL A 183 33.58 12.58 -9.49
CA VAL A 183 33.24 11.19 -9.18
C VAL A 183 34.21 10.28 -9.88
N SER A 184 35.00 9.51 -9.11
CA SER A 184 35.92 8.51 -9.63
C SER A 184 35.17 7.21 -10.01
N GLU A 185 35.83 6.36 -10.79
CA GLU A 185 35.33 5.02 -11.13
C GLU A 185 35.05 4.19 -9.88
N ASN A 186 35.88 4.29 -8.87
CA ASN A 186 35.73 3.59 -7.60
C ASN A 186 34.47 4.09 -6.84
N ASP A 187 34.22 5.40 -6.83
CA ASP A 187 33.01 5.97 -6.22
C ASP A 187 31.75 5.51 -6.97
N TYR A 188 31.84 5.44 -8.30
CA TYR A 188 30.73 4.95 -9.12
C TYR A 188 30.43 3.48 -8.87
N GLN A 189 31.45 2.62 -8.76
CA GLN A 189 31.29 1.20 -8.41
C GLN A 189 30.71 1.01 -7.00
N MET A 190 31.06 1.87 -6.03
CA MET A 190 30.48 1.82 -4.68
C MET A 190 29.00 2.18 -4.63
N ILE A 191 28.52 2.96 -5.58
CA ILE A 191 27.11 3.33 -5.70
C ILE A 191 26.31 2.26 -6.45
N GLN A 192 26.94 1.51 -7.36
CA GLN A 192 26.24 0.45 -8.10
C GLN A 192 25.71 -0.63 -7.15
N PRO A 193 24.45 -1.03 -7.29
CA PRO A 193 23.95 -2.20 -6.57
C PRO A 193 24.76 -3.43 -7.02
N GLU A 194 25.24 -4.21 -6.06
CA GLU A 194 25.99 -5.42 -6.39
C GLU A 194 25.20 -6.28 -7.40
N PRO A 195 25.82 -6.69 -8.51
CA PRO A 195 25.15 -7.44 -9.58
C PRO A 195 24.48 -8.74 -9.11
N ASN A 196 24.85 -9.23 -7.92
CA ASN A 196 24.30 -10.45 -7.32
C ASN A 196 22.96 -10.26 -6.58
N MET A 197 22.47 -9.04 -6.38
CA MET A 197 21.17 -8.80 -5.72
C MET A 197 19.99 -8.74 -6.68
N ILE A 198 20.21 -8.67 -7.99
CA ILE A 198 19.15 -8.53 -9.00
C ILE A 198 18.84 -9.87 -9.69
N GLY A 199 19.65 -10.89 -9.48
CA GLY A 199 19.62 -12.14 -10.26
C GLY A 199 19.44 -13.46 -9.50
N GLN A 200 18.86 -13.47 -8.29
CA GLN A 200 18.53 -14.74 -7.63
C GLN A 200 17.07 -14.78 -7.20
#